data_462c15596a1b040d6b66703565862571
#
_entry.id   462c15596a1b040d6b66703565862571
#
_cell.length_a   1.000
_cell.length_b   1.000
_cell.length_c   1.000
_cell.angle_alpha   90.00
_cell.angle_beta   90.00
_cell.angle_gamma   90.00
#
_symmetry.space_group_name_H-M   'P 1'
#
loop_
_entity.id
_entity.type
_entity.pdbx_description
1 polymer ?
#
loop_
_entity_poly.entity_id
_entity_poly.type
_entity_poly.pdbx_seq_one_letter_code
_entity_poly.pdbx_strand_id
1 'polypeptide(L)'
;MNRRNFLITPPAMALALGLGSTPLQSLAAPAILTPASRILPREGKKPRIVICGGGWGGMTAARYLRELIPNSDVVLLERNPTFWSGPMSNKWLIDIVNTDFVNHDMQRPANRYGYTLLQTEVMGFERDRKLVRTAHGLIEYDFLILSGGIRNAYEAWFGNDQRAIDYTRTHFP
;
A
#
# COMPACT_ATOMS: atom_id res chain seq x y z
N MET A 1 19.39 -17.47 -36.78
CA MET A 1 20.58 -16.66 -37.07
C MET A 1 21.05 -16.00 -35.78
N ASN A 2 22.23 -16.43 -35.38
CA ASN A 2 23.26 -15.94 -34.47
C ASN A 2 22.93 -15.11 -33.22
N ARG A 3 23.10 -15.82 -32.10
CA ARG A 3 23.46 -15.29 -30.78
C ARG A 3 24.90 -14.78 -30.84
N ARG A 4 25.18 -13.60 -30.28
CA ARG A 4 26.56 -13.21 -29.93
C ARG A 4 26.59 -12.75 -28.47
N ASN A 5 27.30 -13.57 -27.68
CA ASN A 5 27.79 -13.28 -26.34
C ASN A 5 28.74 -12.08 -26.37
N PHE A 6 28.59 -11.18 -25.42
CA PHE A 6 29.66 -10.23 -25.06
C PHE A 6 30.01 -10.42 -23.58
N LEU A 7 31.06 -11.19 -23.39
CA LEU A 7 31.85 -11.19 -22.15
C LEU A 7 32.83 -10.02 -22.24
N ILE A 8 32.71 -9.07 -21.35
CA ILE A 8 33.74 -8.07 -21.11
C ILE A 8 34.29 -8.30 -19.70
N THR A 9 35.52 -8.84 -19.66
CA THR A 9 36.38 -8.89 -18.48
C THR A 9 36.92 -7.50 -18.18
N PRO A 10 36.90 -7.02 -16.91
CA PRO A 10 37.64 -5.81 -16.55
C PRO A 10 39.12 -6.13 -16.29
N PRO A 11 40.04 -5.23 -16.63
CA PRO A 11 41.45 -5.35 -16.30
C PRO A 11 41.69 -5.01 -14.83
N ALA A 12 42.53 -5.83 -14.21
CA ALA A 12 43.11 -5.55 -12.90
C ALA A 12 44.08 -4.36 -13.00
N MET A 13 43.88 -3.35 -12.17
CA MET A 13 44.92 -2.36 -11.85
C MET A 13 45.08 -2.26 -10.34
N ALA A 14 46.23 -2.74 -9.91
CA ALA A 14 46.74 -2.48 -8.57
C ALA A 14 47.53 -1.16 -8.57
N LEU A 15 47.54 -0.47 -7.48
CA LEU A 15 48.48 0.47 -6.85
C LEU A 15 47.68 1.63 -6.22
N ALA A 16 47.96 2.18 -5.07
CA ALA A 16 49.06 2.22 -4.15
C ALA A 16 48.59 2.86 -2.84
N LEU A 17 49.27 2.57 -1.82
CA LEU A 17 49.22 3.12 -0.46
C LEU A 17 49.04 4.63 -0.39
N GLY A 18 48.00 5.07 0.30
CA GLY A 18 47.85 6.42 0.82
C GLY A 18 47.15 6.34 2.18
N LEU A 19 47.92 6.38 3.26
CA LEU A 19 47.43 6.49 4.63
C LEU A 19 46.74 7.85 4.80
N GLY A 20 45.43 7.86 4.71
CA GLY A 20 44.60 8.98 5.11
C GLY A 20 43.44 8.41 5.93
N SER A 21 43.49 8.62 7.24
CA SER A 21 42.41 8.27 8.17
C SER A 21 41.23 9.22 7.96
N THR A 22 40.37 8.89 7.01
CA THR A 22 39.02 9.44 6.94
C THR A 22 38.14 8.63 7.89
N PRO A 23 37.33 9.25 8.77
CA PRO A 23 36.37 8.49 9.56
C PRO A 23 35.37 7.85 8.58
N LEU A 24 35.27 6.54 8.63
CA LEU A 24 34.17 5.78 8.02
C LEU A 24 32.86 6.38 8.55
N GLN A 25 32.24 7.24 7.75
CA GLN A 25 30.83 7.55 7.96
C GLN A 25 30.10 6.22 7.84
N SER A 26 29.67 5.70 8.96
CA SER A 26 28.74 4.60 9.06
C SER A 26 27.54 4.97 8.19
N LEU A 27 27.44 4.36 7.00
CA LEU A 27 26.19 4.29 6.28
C LEU A 27 25.24 3.57 7.22
N ALA A 28 24.43 4.36 7.94
CA ALA A 28 23.35 3.82 8.74
C ALA A 28 22.55 2.91 7.83
N ALA A 29 22.58 1.61 8.10
CA ALA A 29 21.71 0.66 7.42
C ALA A 29 20.28 1.20 7.54
N PRO A 30 19.45 1.12 6.49
CA PRO A 30 18.08 1.55 6.56
C PRO A 30 17.47 0.88 7.80
N ALA A 31 16.93 1.69 8.71
CA ALA A 31 16.33 1.17 9.93
C ALA A 31 15.25 0.16 9.48
N ILE A 32 15.51 -1.12 9.73
CA ILE A 32 14.51 -2.16 9.56
C ILE A 32 13.44 -1.81 10.58
N LEU A 33 12.35 -1.18 10.11
CA LEU A 33 11.19 -0.90 10.94
C LEU A 33 10.71 -2.25 11.48
N THR A 34 11.02 -2.51 12.75
CA THR A 34 10.53 -3.73 13.38
C THR A 34 9.00 -3.67 13.37
N PRO A 35 8.29 -4.78 13.11
CA PRO A 35 6.83 -4.82 13.09
C PRO A 35 6.16 -4.33 14.40
N ALA A 36 6.94 -4.12 15.44
CA ALA A 36 6.50 -3.62 16.73
C ALA A 36 6.54 -2.09 16.87
N SER A 37 7.13 -1.36 15.90
CA SER A 37 7.22 0.10 15.97
C SER A 37 5.90 0.77 15.63
N ARG A 38 5.52 1.81 16.38
CA ARG A 38 4.37 2.66 16.02
C ARG A 38 4.76 3.57 14.88
N ILE A 39 4.09 3.42 13.74
CA ILE A 39 4.47 4.13 12.50
C ILE A 39 3.74 5.47 12.32
N LEU A 40 2.72 5.73 13.11
CA LEU A 40 1.97 6.99 13.03
C LEU A 40 1.78 7.56 14.44
N PRO A 41 2.63 8.48 14.90
CA PRO A 41 2.47 9.11 16.19
C PRO A 41 1.16 9.89 16.27
N ARG A 42 0.58 10.02 17.47
CA ARG A 42 -0.62 10.81 17.67
C ARG A 42 -0.27 12.29 17.76
N GLU A 43 -0.98 13.09 17.01
CA GLU A 43 -0.93 14.55 17.13
C GLU A 43 -2.05 15.04 18.04
N GLY A 44 -1.71 15.36 19.28
CA GLY A 44 -2.65 15.90 20.25
C GLY A 44 -3.68 14.89 20.77
N LYS A 45 -4.87 15.39 21.19
CA LYS A 45 -5.93 14.62 21.83
C LYS A 45 -7.10 14.26 20.90
N LYS A 46 -6.94 14.45 19.59
CA LYS A 46 -8.00 14.12 18.61
C LYS A 46 -8.27 12.62 18.60
N PRO A 47 -9.56 12.19 18.60
CA PRO A 47 -9.88 10.78 18.46
C PRO A 47 -9.39 10.29 17.09
N ARG A 48 -8.63 9.19 17.10
CA ARG A 48 -8.13 8.54 15.88
C ARG A 48 -9.11 7.46 15.42
N ILE A 49 -9.57 7.60 14.19
CA ILE A 49 -10.43 6.65 13.51
C ILE A 49 -9.62 5.98 12.42
N VAL A 50 -9.35 4.69 12.56
CA VAL A 50 -8.62 3.91 11.56
C VAL A 50 -9.63 3.14 10.72
N ILE A 51 -9.48 3.24 9.40
CA ILE A 51 -10.32 2.56 8.42
C ILE A 51 -9.43 1.58 7.66
N CYS A 52 -9.78 0.30 7.66
CA CYS A 52 -9.04 -0.75 6.97
C CYS A 52 -9.77 -1.13 5.68
N GLY A 53 -9.15 -0.81 4.54
CA GLY A 53 -9.66 -1.03 3.21
C GLY A 53 -10.15 0.25 2.53
N GLY A 54 -9.53 0.57 1.37
CA GLY A 54 -9.75 1.78 0.60
C GLY A 54 -10.73 1.62 -0.57
N GLY A 55 -11.62 0.64 -0.52
CA GLY A 55 -12.70 0.50 -1.49
C GLY A 55 -13.80 1.55 -1.34
N TRP A 56 -14.94 1.34 -2.00
CA TRP A 56 -16.10 2.23 -1.93
C TRP A 56 -16.52 2.59 -0.50
N GLY A 57 -16.61 1.57 0.38
CA GLY A 57 -17.03 1.77 1.77
C GLY A 57 -16.02 2.60 2.57
N GLY A 58 -14.74 2.25 2.48
CA GLY A 58 -13.68 2.92 3.25
C GLY A 58 -13.46 4.37 2.85
N MET A 59 -13.36 4.66 1.55
CA MET A 59 -13.23 6.04 1.07
C MET A 59 -14.47 6.90 1.39
N THR A 60 -15.66 6.32 1.27
CA THR A 60 -16.91 7.01 1.65
C THR A 60 -16.92 7.31 3.15
N ALA A 61 -16.57 6.33 3.99
CA ALA A 61 -16.47 6.53 5.43
C ALA A 61 -15.44 7.61 5.79
N ALA A 62 -14.24 7.57 5.19
CA ALA A 62 -13.19 8.56 5.43
C ALA A 62 -13.65 9.98 5.09
N ARG A 63 -14.30 10.17 3.95
CA ARG A 63 -14.87 11.45 3.53
C ARG A 63 -15.89 11.95 4.55
N TYR A 64 -16.93 11.17 4.84
CA TYR A 64 -18.01 11.61 5.73
C TYR A 64 -17.53 11.85 7.16
N LEU A 65 -16.60 11.07 7.67
CA LEU A 65 -15.99 11.31 8.98
C LEU A 65 -15.27 12.65 9.02
N ARG A 66 -14.56 13.04 7.98
CA ARG A 66 -13.91 14.36 7.91
C ARG A 66 -14.93 15.50 7.78
N GLU A 67 -16.03 15.28 7.06
CA GLU A 67 -17.11 16.27 6.92
C GLU A 67 -17.92 16.45 8.23
N LEU A 68 -18.27 15.35 8.90
CA LEU A 68 -19.14 15.34 10.07
C LEU A 68 -18.39 15.49 11.41
N ILE A 69 -17.14 15.04 11.49
CA ILE A 69 -16.29 15.07 12.69
C ILE A 69 -14.94 15.72 12.34
N PRO A 70 -14.92 17.02 12.01
CA PRO A 70 -13.68 17.66 11.50
C PRO A 70 -12.54 17.66 12.53
N ASN A 71 -12.84 17.52 13.82
CA ASN A 71 -11.82 17.43 14.88
C ASN A 71 -11.41 15.98 15.19
N SER A 72 -11.41 15.10 14.19
CA SER A 72 -10.90 13.72 14.29
C SER A 72 -9.63 13.55 13.45
N ASP A 73 -8.82 12.55 13.81
CA ASP A 73 -7.68 12.06 13.03
C ASP A 73 -8.14 10.81 12.26
N VAL A 74 -8.46 10.97 10.98
CA VAL A 74 -8.95 9.89 10.13
C VAL A 74 -7.81 9.31 9.31
N VAL A 75 -7.55 8.02 9.48
CA VAL A 75 -6.48 7.27 8.79
C VAL A 75 -7.10 6.14 7.99
N LEU A 76 -6.89 6.14 6.69
CA LEU A 76 -7.32 5.09 5.77
C LEU A 76 -6.12 4.23 5.39
N LEU A 77 -6.22 2.92 5.62
CA LEU A 77 -5.21 1.92 5.28
C LEU A 77 -5.65 1.15 4.03
N GLU A 78 -4.82 1.17 3.00
CA GLU A 78 -5.06 0.42 1.77
C GLU A 78 -3.74 -0.11 1.22
N ARG A 79 -3.74 -1.35 0.75
CA ARG A 79 -2.53 -1.99 0.18
C ARG A 79 -2.28 -1.60 -1.28
N ASN A 80 -3.37 -1.34 -2.03
CA ASN A 80 -3.26 -1.00 -3.44
C ASN A 80 -3.01 0.50 -3.62
N PRO A 81 -2.19 0.91 -4.58
CA PRO A 81 -1.92 2.33 -4.84
C PRO A 81 -3.09 3.05 -5.50
N THR A 82 -3.95 2.31 -6.19
CA THR A 82 -5.10 2.84 -6.93
C THR A 82 -6.37 2.08 -6.58
N PHE A 83 -7.49 2.73 -6.81
CA PHE A 83 -8.82 2.17 -6.62
C PHE A 83 -9.44 1.79 -7.95
N TRP A 84 -9.80 0.52 -8.10
CA TRP A 84 -10.57 0.02 -9.23
C TRP A 84 -12.06 0.01 -8.93
N SER A 85 -12.83 0.73 -9.77
CA SER A 85 -14.28 0.80 -9.67
C SER A 85 -14.90 -0.41 -10.37
N GLY A 86 -15.38 -1.40 -9.61
CA GLY A 86 -16.11 -2.55 -10.15
C GLY A 86 -17.37 -2.16 -10.93
N PRO A 87 -18.25 -1.24 -10.45
CA PRO A 87 -19.28 -0.65 -11.27
C PRO A 87 -18.69 -0.04 -12.55
N MET A 88 -19.29 -0.32 -13.72
CA MET A 88 -18.82 0.12 -15.04
C MET A 88 -17.63 -0.68 -15.62
N SER A 89 -17.06 -1.65 -14.91
CA SER A 89 -16.00 -2.51 -15.46
C SER A 89 -16.46 -3.29 -16.73
N ASN A 90 -17.74 -3.59 -16.83
CA ASN A 90 -18.34 -4.18 -18.05
C ASN A 90 -18.19 -3.27 -19.28
N LYS A 91 -18.27 -1.95 -19.10
CA LYS A 91 -18.07 -1.00 -20.20
C LYS A 91 -16.58 -0.85 -20.56
N TRP A 92 -15.71 -0.99 -19.57
CA TRP A 92 -14.26 -1.03 -19.79
C TRP A 92 -13.86 -2.27 -20.58
N LEU A 93 -14.44 -3.45 -20.29
CA LEU A 93 -14.14 -4.70 -20.99
C LEU A 93 -14.48 -4.66 -22.49
N ILE A 94 -15.38 -3.81 -22.91
CA ILE A 94 -15.82 -3.65 -24.33
C ILE A 94 -15.41 -2.27 -24.90
N ASP A 95 -14.40 -1.66 -24.34
CA ASP A 95 -13.76 -0.41 -24.78
C ASP A 95 -14.72 0.80 -24.92
N ILE A 96 -15.87 0.81 -24.22
CA ILE A 96 -16.75 1.99 -24.15
C ILE A 96 -16.16 3.08 -23.26
N VAL A 97 -15.44 2.70 -22.21
CA VAL A 97 -14.71 3.62 -21.32
C VAL A 97 -13.25 3.16 -21.20
N ASN A 98 -12.34 4.12 -21.03
CA ASN A 98 -10.92 3.84 -20.87
C ASN A 98 -10.58 3.47 -19.40
N THR A 99 -9.34 3.08 -19.17
CA THR A 99 -8.84 2.69 -17.85
C THR A 99 -8.94 3.82 -16.82
N ASP A 100 -8.70 5.07 -17.21
CA ASP A 100 -8.76 6.23 -16.30
C ASP A 100 -10.17 6.47 -15.75
N PHE A 101 -11.19 5.93 -16.43
CA PHE A 101 -12.57 6.01 -15.96
C PHE A 101 -12.88 5.03 -14.82
N VAL A 102 -12.17 3.93 -14.75
CA VAL A 102 -12.40 2.86 -13.74
C VAL A 102 -11.29 2.75 -12.71
N ASN A 103 -10.10 3.29 -12.99
CA ASN A 103 -8.94 3.24 -12.10
C ASN A 103 -8.58 4.66 -11.63
N HIS A 104 -8.60 4.88 -10.33
CA HIS A 104 -8.47 6.20 -9.74
C HIS A 104 -7.32 6.27 -8.73
N ASP A 105 -6.61 7.39 -8.74
CA ASP A 105 -5.67 7.75 -7.69
C ASP A 105 -6.39 7.96 -6.36
N MET A 106 -5.94 7.28 -5.32
CA MET A 106 -6.50 7.35 -3.98
C MET A 106 -5.97 8.55 -3.16
N GLN A 107 -4.85 9.12 -3.53
CA GLN A 107 -4.27 10.27 -2.84
C GLN A 107 -5.09 11.55 -3.10
N ARG A 108 -5.68 11.67 -4.28
CA ARG A 108 -6.48 12.84 -4.64
C ARG A 108 -7.68 13.09 -3.70
N PRO A 109 -8.55 12.10 -3.39
CA PRO A 109 -9.60 12.29 -2.40
C PRO A 109 -9.04 12.46 -0.97
N ALA A 110 -7.93 11.82 -0.61
CA ALA A 110 -7.30 12.01 0.68
C ALA A 110 -6.90 13.49 0.90
N ASN A 111 -6.23 14.08 -0.07
CA ASN A 111 -5.85 15.49 -0.05
C ASN A 111 -7.08 16.42 -0.04
N ARG A 112 -8.10 16.09 -0.82
CA ARG A 112 -9.32 16.91 -0.93
C ARG A 112 -10.12 16.98 0.38
N TYR A 113 -10.26 15.85 1.07
CA TYR A 113 -11.08 15.74 2.28
C TYR A 113 -10.25 15.79 3.57
N GLY A 114 -8.93 15.79 3.48
CA GLY A 114 -8.05 15.97 4.62
C GLY A 114 -7.96 14.76 5.55
N TYR A 115 -8.02 13.53 5.02
CA TYR A 115 -7.69 12.32 5.77
C TYR A 115 -6.30 11.80 5.38
N THR A 116 -5.68 11.06 6.29
CA THR A 116 -4.38 10.43 6.01
C THR A 116 -4.59 9.12 5.27
N LEU A 117 -4.00 8.97 4.09
CA LEU A 117 -3.91 7.70 3.38
C LEU A 117 -2.54 7.06 3.66
N LEU A 118 -2.54 5.84 4.18
CA LEU A 118 -1.34 5.03 4.30
C LEU A 118 -1.44 3.80 3.40
N GLN A 119 -0.54 3.73 2.43
CA GLN A 119 -0.42 2.54 1.59
C GLN A 119 0.30 1.44 2.36
N THR A 120 -0.48 0.53 2.92
CA THR A 120 0.01 -0.59 3.72
C THR A 120 -0.99 -1.74 3.77
N GLU A 121 -0.49 -2.95 3.92
CA GLU A 121 -1.32 -4.12 4.15
C GLU A 121 -1.62 -4.28 5.64
N VAL A 122 -2.88 -4.56 5.97
CA VAL A 122 -3.32 -4.87 7.32
C VAL A 122 -3.09 -6.37 7.59
N MET A 123 -2.24 -6.66 8.57
CA MET A 123 -1.83 -8.02 8.92
C MET A 123 -2.62 -8.61 10.09
N GLY A 124 -3.32 -7.77 10.87
CA GLY A 124 -4.11 -8.22 12.01
C GLY A 124 -4.47 -7.12 13.00
N PHE A 125 -5.13 -7.52 14.08
CA PHE A 125 -5.67 -6.59 15.08
C PHE A 125 -5.35 -7.07 16.49
N GLU A 126 -4.95 -6.14 17.36
CA GLU A 126 -4.82 -6.35 18.81
C GLU A 126 -5.91 -5.52 19.50
N ARG A 127 -7.11 -6.08 19.61
CA ARG A 127 -8.31 -5.34 20.05
C ARG A 127 -8.20 -4.78 21.47
N ASP A 128 -7.65 -5.55 22.40
CA ASP A 128 -7.51 -5.13 23.79
C ASP A 128 -6.56 -3.93 23.95
N ARG A 129 -5.58 -3.84 23.08
CA ARG A 129 -4.61 -2.74 23.02
C ARG A 129 -4.99 -1.64 22.04
N LYS A 130 -6.09 -1.79 21.30
CA LYS A 130 -6.55 -0.91 20.23
C LYS A 130 -5.44 -0.63 19.20
N LEU A 131 -4.82 -1.69 18.68
CA LEU A 131 -3.75 -1.61 17.68
C LEU A 131 -4.14 -2.37 16.41
N VAL A 132 -3.83 -1.76 15.26
CA VAL A 132 -3.80 -2.42 13.96
C VAL A 132 -2.35 -2.77 13.64
N ARG A 133 -2.08 -4.04 13.34
CA ARG A 133 -0.79 -4.51 12.81
C ARG A 133 -0.80 -4.38 11.30
N THR A 134 0.20 -3.68 10.78
CA THR A 134 0.39 -3.52 9.34
C THR A 134 1.74 -4.09 8.91
N ALA A 135 1.97 -4.19 7.61
CA ALA A 135 3.27 -4.61 7.06
C ALA A 135 4.42 -3.68 7.47
N HIS A 136 4.11 -2.42 7.84
CA HIS A 136 5.13 -1.42 8.19
C HIS A 136 5.21 -1.13 9.69
N GLY A 137 4.29 -1.65 10.51
CA GLY A 137 4.30 -1.46 11.96
C GLY A 137 2.90 -1.36 12.58
N LEU A 138 2.82 -0.77 13.77
CA LEU A 138 1.60 -0.69 14.56
C LEU A 138 0.96 0.70 14.46
N ILE A 139 -0.37 0.73 14.38
CA ILE A 139 -1.16 1.97 14.38
C ILE A 139 -2.19 1.88 15.51
N GLU A 140 -2.18 2.86 16.41
CA GLU A 140 -3.19 2.98 17.47
C GLU A 140 -4.47 3.58 16.91
N TYR A 141 -5.61 3.16 17.48
CA TYR A 141 -6.92 3.71 17.17
C TYR A 141 -7.79 3.90 18.42
N ASP A 142 -8.72 4.83 18.34
CA ASP A 142 -9.84 4.91 19.29
C ASP A 142 -11.05 4.18 18.73
N PHE A 143 -11.28 4.34 17.42
CA PHE A 143 -12.34 3.69 16.66
C PHE A 143 -11.75 2.98 15.44
N LEU A 144 -12.28 1.80 15.12
CA LEU A 144 -11.85 0.97 14.01
C LEU A 144 -13.04 0.66 13.09
N ILE A 145 -12.87 0.92 11.80
CA ILE A 145 -13.82 0.56 10.75
C ILE A 145 -13.17 -0.48 9.85
N LEU A 146 -13.83 -1.62 9.68
CA LEU A 146 -13.39 -2.68 8.78
C LEU A 146 -14.18 -2.61 7.48
N SER A 147 -13.48 -2.32 6.39
CA SER A 147 -14.03 -2.17 5.04
C SER A 147 -13.20 -2.94 4.01
N GLY A 148 -12.85 -4.20 4.36
CA GLY A 148 -11.91 -5.03 3.59
C GLY A 148 -12.41 -5.49 2.21
N GLY A 149 -13.69 -5.25 1.89
CA GLY A 149 -14.27 -5.59 0.59
C GLY A 149 -14.38 -7.11 0.37
N ILE A 150 -14.15 -7.51 -0.88
CA ILE A 150 -14.20 -8.90 -1.33
C ILE A 150 -12.84 -9.34 -1.89
N ARG A 151 -12.63 -10.63 -1.95
CA ARG A 151 -11.56 -11.27 -2.71
C ARG A 151 -12.18 -12.08 -3.84
N ASN A 152 -11.64 -11.92 -5.05
CA ASN A 152 -12.03 -12.77 -6.17
C ASN A 152 -11.52 -14.20 -5.94
N ALA A 153 -12.41 -15.18 -5.99
CA ALA A 153 -12.09 -16.59 -5.83
C ALA A 153 -11.82 -17.23 -7.20
N TYR A 154 -10.74 -16.82 -7.86
CA TYR A 154 -10.37 -17.36 -9.17
C TYR A 154 -10.12 -18.87 -9.15
N GLU A 155 -9.77 -19.41 -8.00
CA GLU A 155 -9.63 -20.85 -7.75
C GLU A 155 -10.94 -21.61 -8.03
N ALA A 156 -12.09 -20.95 -7.87
CA ALA A 156 -13.40 -21.55 -8.20
C ALA A 156 -13.60 -21.78 -9.69
N TRP A 157 -12.90 -21.03 -10.56
CA TRP A 157 -12.98 -21.17 -12.02
C TRP A 157 -11.84 -22.01 -12.59
N PHE A 158 -10.63 -21.82 -12.07
CA PHE A 158 -9.40 -22.39 -12.63
C PHE A 158 -8.85 -23.56 -11.80
N GLY A 159 -9.50 -23.92 -10.68
CA GLY A 159 -8.99 -24.98 -9.78
C GLY A 159 -7.57 -24.68 -9.32
N ASN A 160 -6.67 -25.61 -9.58
CA ASN A 160 -5.25 -25.48 -9.20
C ASN A 160 -4.34 -24.93 -10.32
N ASP A 161 -4.92 -24.43 -11.42
CA ASP A 161 -4.12 -23.82 -12.48
C ASP A 161 -3.61 -22.43 -12.05
N GLN A 162 -2.45 -22.45 -11.41
CA GLN A 162 -1.81 -21.24 -10.89
C GLN A 162 -1.48 -20.24 -12.00
N ARG A 163 -1.14 -20.71 -13.21
CA ARG A 163 -0.82 -19.82 -14.34
C ARG A 163 -2.04 -19.01 -14.79
N ALA A 164 -3.20 -19.67 -14.89
CA ALA A 164 -4.46 -19.01 -15.24
C ALA A 164 -4.88 -18.02 -14.14
N ILE A 165 -4.73 -18.39 -12.87
CA ILE A 165 -5.04 -17.53 -11.72
C ILE A 165 -4.16 -16.29 -11.72
N ASP A 166 -2.85 -16.43 -11.88
CA ASP A 166 -1.90 -15.30 -11.86
C ASP A 166 -2.08 -14.40 -13.08
N TYR A 167 -2.32 -14.97 -14.24
CA TYR A 167 -2.65 -14.20 -15.45
C TYR A 167 -3.90 -13.35 -15.22
N THR A 168 -4.97 -13.95 -14.68
CA THR A 168 -6.23 -13.26 -14.44
C THR A 168 -6.08 -12.14 -13.42
N ARG A 169 -5.37 -12.38 -12.32
CA ARG A 169 -5.08 -11.33 -11.30
C ARG A 169 -4.30 -10.15 -11.85
N THR A 170 -3.44 -10.39 -12.82
CA THR A 170 -2.61 -9.34 -13.42
C THR A 170 -3.37 -8.50 -14.45
N HIS A 171 -4.26 -9.12 -15.21
CA HIS A 171 -4.92 -8.47 -16.34
C HIS A 171 -6.36 -8.04 -16.05
N PHE A 172 -6.99 -8.63 -15.01
CA PHE A 172 -8.37 -8.34 -14.59
C PHE A 172 -8.43 -8.16 -13.06
N PRO A 173 -7.84 -7.07 -12.56
CA PRO A 173 -7.72 -6.78 -11.13
C PRO A 173 -9.06 -6.49 -10.44
#